data_1c07c8268e3457f4d04fdaae7cd29455
#
_entry.id   1c07c8268e3457f4d04fdaae7cd29455
#
_cell.length_a   1.000
_cell.length_b   1.000
_cell.length_c   1.000
_cell.angle_alpha   90.00
_cell.angle_beta   90.00
_cell.angle_gamma   90.00
#
_symmetry.space_group_name_H-M   'P 1'
#
loop_
_entity.id
_entity.type
_entity.pdbx_description
1 polymer ?
#
loop_
_entity_poly.entity_id
_entity_poly.type
_entity_poly.pdbx_seq_one_letter_code
_entity_poly.pdbx_strand_id
1 'polypeptide(L)'
;MKAALLSLVFLIALSCAEKPKPEDFDLITPFEKGNGNQTPTYDEVMAYYEDLDAAYVSIKTYKIGRTDSGEPLTLVTYNTNRTFDSEFADAKEVTRILINNGIHPGESDGIDATMMMMRDLANGTIETPENVWIGAIAVYNIGGALNRNTGTRANQNGPEEYGFRGNAQNYDLNRDFVKADTYNARAFAEIYHMVDPDVLIDNHVSNGADYQYVLTHLFTQHNKLGDELGDYLHTELQPQLEQDLAAKDWPITPYVNVFSQVPEIGFSQF
;
A
#
# COMPACT_ATOMS: atom_id res chain seq x y z
N MET A 1 67.30 -34.46 17.56
CA MET A 1 66.42 -33.89 16.52
C MET A 1 65.16 -33.41 17.21
N LYS A 2 65.01 -32.08 17.37
CA LYS A 2 63.80 -31.46 17.99
C LYS A 2 62.98 -30.91 16.86
N ALA A 3 61.80 -31.47 16.67
CA ALA A 3 60.78 -30.93 15.69
C ALA A 3 60.07 -29.75 16.35
N ALA A 4 60.20 -28.56 15.76
CA ALA A 4 59.44 -27.37 16.15
C ALA A 4 58.07 -27.41 15.42
N LEU A 5 57.00 -27.48 16.22
CA LEU A 5 55.62 -27.39 15.76
C LEU A 5 55.26 -25.91 15.61
N LEU A 6 55.14 -25.42 14.37
CA LEU A 6 54.72 -24.06 14.09
C LEU A 6 53.17 -24.04 14.06
N SER A 7 52.53 -23.52 15.13
CA SER A 7 51.09 -23.31 15.18
C SER A 7 50.76 -22.01 14.44
N LEU A 8 50.18 -22.14 13.25
CA LEU A 8 49.62 -21.01 12.48
C LEU A 8 48.24 -20.64 13.06
N VAL A 9 48.19 -19.58 13.86
CA VAL A 9 46.90 -19.02 14.35
C VAL A 9 46.28 -18.16 13.21
N PHE A 10 45.24 -18.69 12.59
CA PHE A 10 44.41 -17.93 11.64
C PHE A 10 43.52 -17.00 12.46
N LEU A 11 43.85 -15.71 12.55
CA LEU A 11 42.94 -14.67 13.01
C LEU A 11 41.90 -14.45 11.91
N ILE A 12 40.70 -15.03 12.08
CA ILE A 12 39.52 -14.66 11.31
C ILE A 12 39.10 -13.30 11.88
N ALA A 13 39.46 -12.23 11.20
CA ALA A 13 38.87 -10.92 11.43
C ALA A 13 37.39 -11.01 11.00
N LEU A 14 36.46 -11.24 11.95
CA LEU A 14 35.05 -10.95 11.74
C LEU A 14 34.94 -9.44 11.59
N SER A 15 34.97 -8.99 10.33
CA SER A 15 34.50 -7.67 9.98
C SER A 15 33.00 -7.67 10.28
N CYS A 16 32.58 -7.08 11.39
CA CYS A 16 31.21 -6.65 11.57
C CYS A 16 30.98 -5.59 10.51
N ALA A 17 30.37 -5.95 9.38
CA ALA A 17 29.85 -4.96 8.46
C ALA A 17 28.86 -4.08 9.26
N GLU A 18 29.13 -2.79 9.28
CA GLU A 18 28.22 -1.81 9.88
C GLU A 18 26.87 -1.95 9.15
N LYS A 19 25.76 -1.97 9.89
CA LYS A 19 24.44 -1.99 9.25
C LYS A 19 24.27 -0.71 8.44
N PRO A 20 23.71 -0.80 7.22
CA PRO A 20 23.45 0.40 6.45
C PRO A 20 22.54 1.36 7.23
N LYS A 21 22.74 2.66 7.03
CA LYS A 21 21.99 3.72 7.68
C LYS A 21 21.04 4.35 6.67
N PRO A 22 19.96 5.02 7.12
CA PRO A 22 19.01 5.65 6.21
C PRO A 22 19.64 6.59 5.18
N GLU A 23 20.71 7.31 5.56
CA GLU A 23 21.47 8.19 4.68
C GLU A 23 22.23 7.50 3.54
N ASP A 24 22.37 6.19 3.58
CA ASP A 24 23.04 5.40 2.54
C ASP A 24 22.09 5.08 1.37
N PHE A 25 20.78 5.38 1.51
CA PHE A 25 19.74 5.04 0.54
C PHE A 25 19.09 6.31 -0.06
N ASP A 26 18.75 6.25 -1.35
CA ASP A 26 17.94 7.27 -2.01
C ASP A 26 16.44 6.94 -1.88
N LEU A 27 15.81 7.42 -0.83
CA LEU A 27 14.40 7.20 -0.52
C LEU A 27 13.48 8.32 -1.05
N ILE A 28 13.90 9.05 -2.08
CA ILE A 28 13.05 9.99 -2.81
C ILE A 28 12.36 9.25 -3.95
N THR A 29 11.05 9.29 -4.01
CA THR A 29 10.27 8.55 -5.01
C THR A 29 10.39 9.13 -6.42
N PRO A 30 10.14 8.36 -7.50
CA PRO A 30 10.03 8.90 -8.85
C PRO A 30 8.99 10.00 -8.99
N PHE A 31 7.88 9.94 -8.27
CA PHE A 31 6.88 11.00 -8.21
C PHE A 31 7.47 12.33 -7.71
N GLU A 32 8.21 12.30 -6.61
CA GLU A 32 8.87 13.49 -6.05
C GLU A 32 9.97 14.03 -6.98
N LYS A 33 10.74 13.16 -7.63
CA LYS A 33 11.78 13.53 -8.61
C LYS A 33 11.19 14.08 -9.91
N GLY A 34 10.03 13.57 -10.32
CA GLY A 34 9.40 13.80 -11.61
C GLY A 34 8.36 14.92 -11.64
N ASN A 35 8.40 15.89 -10.72
CA ASN A 35 7.44 16.99 -10.63
C ASN A 35 5.97 16.56 -10.55
N GLY A 36 5.70 15.40 -9.95
CA GLY A 36 4.35 14.88 -9.76
C GLY A 36 3.69 14.28 -11.02
N ASN A 37 4.43 14.11 -12.12
CA ASN A 37 3.91 13.50 -13.36
C ASN A 37 4.59 12.17 -13.72
N GLN A 38 5.39 11.63 -12.84
CA GLN A 38 6.01 10.32 -12.99
C GLN A 38 5.61 9.40 -11.85
N THR A 39 5.47 8.14 -12.13
CA THR A 39 5.20 7.10 -11.14
C THR A 39 6.20 5.96 -11.32
N PRO A 40 6.60 5.26 -10.25
CA PRO A 40 7.60 4.22 -10.35
C PRO A 40 7.14 3.04 -11.21
N THR A 41 8.10 2.39 -11.83
CA THR A 41 7.94 1.05 -12.37
C THR A 41 7.78 0.04 -11.23
N TYR A 42 7.30 -1.16 -11.53
CA TYR A 42 7.20 -2.23 -10.53
C TYR A 42 8.56 -2.53 -9.86
N ASP A 43 9.63 -2.58 -10.65
CA ASP A 43 10.98 -2.87 -10.15
C ASP A 43 11.49 -1.75 -9.23
N GLU A 44 11.19 -0.48 -9.54
CA GLU A 44 11.54 0.65 -8.68
C GLU A 44 10.76 0.62 -7.36
N VAL A 45 9.47 0.22 -7.37
CA VAL A 45 8.69 0.03 -6.15
C VAL A 45 9.31 -1.06 -5.28
N MET A 46 9.70 -2.18 -5.87
CA MET A 46 10.30 -3.29 -5.13
C MET A 46 11.66 -2.91 -4.55
N ALA A 47 12.53 -2.28 -5.33
CA ALA A 47 13.83 -1.80 -4.87
C ALA A 47 13.69 -0.79 -3.73
N TYR A 48 12.76 0.15 -3.86
CA TYR A 48 12.48 1.15 -2.82
C TYR A 48 12.10 0.52 -1.48
N TYR A 49 11.21 -0.48 -1.50
CA TYR A 49 10.80 -1.13 -0.26
C TYR A 49 11.87 -2.06 0.33
N GLU A 50 12.72 -2.66 -0.51
CA GLU A 50 13.90 -3.40 -0.04
C GLU A 50 14.90 -2.46 0.66
N ASP A 51 15.14 -1.28 0.10
CA ASP A 51 15.97 -0.24 0.70
C ASP A 51 15.36 0.28 2.01
N LEU A 52 14.06 0.49 2.04
CA LEU A 52 13.35 0.95 3.23
C LEU A 52 13.38 -0.08 4.38
N ASP A 53 13.22 -1.38 4.08
CA ASP A 53 13.38 -2.49 5.05
C ASP A 53 14.82 -2.56 5.59
N ALA A 54 15.81 -2.32 4.72
CA ALA A 54 17.21 -2.31 5.12
C ALA A 54 17.57 -1.09 5.98
N ALA A 55 16.98 0.08 5.68
CA ALA A 55 17.24 1.35 6.34
C ALA A 55 16.59 1.44 7.73
N TYR A 56 15.37 0.88 7.91
CA TYR A 56 14.56 1.09 9.09
C TYR A 56 14.08 -0.21 9.73
N VAL A 57 14.36 -0.38 11.01
CA VAL A 57 13.95 -1.56 11.79
C VAL A 57 12.45 -1.62 12.06
N SER A 58 11.72 -0.53 11.84
CA SER A 58 10.27 -0.43 11.94
C SER A 58 9.53 -0.88 10.67
N ILE A 59 10.27 -1.13 9.59
CA ILE A 59 9.75 -1.63 8.32
C ILE A 59 10.16 -3.08 8.11
N LYS A 60 9.25 -3.88 7.53
CA LYS A 60 9.54 -5.25 7.11
C LYS A 60 8.77 -5.58 5.85
N THR A 61 9.41 -6.30 4.92
CA THR A 61 8.81 -6.76 3.69
C THR A 61 8.63 -8.27 3.69
N TYR A 62 7.50 -8.75 3.13
CA TYR A 62 7.18 -10.17 2.99
C TYR A 62 6.71 -10.46 1.57
N LYS A 63 7.15 -11.61 1.04
CA LYS A 63 6.68 -12.13 -0.25
C LYS A 63 5.68 -13.24 0.02
N ILE A 64 4.42 -13.04 -0.40
CA ILE A 64 3.30 -13.91 -0.03
C ILE A 64 2.53 -14.38 -1.26
N GLY A 65 2.17 -15.65 -1.24
CA GLY A 65 1.38 -16.28 -2.29
C GLY A 65 2.05 -16.26 -3.67
N ARG A 66 1.22 -16.38 -4.70
CA ARG A 66 1.63 -16.30 -6.11
C ARG A 66 0.54 -15.59 -6.90
N THR A 67 0.93 -14.68 -7.78
CA THR A 67 0.00 -13.99 -8.69
C THR A 67 -0.02 -14.64 -10.08
N ASP A 68 -0.92 -14.18 -10.94
CA ASP A 68 -1.00 -14.64 -12.34
C ASP A 68 0.20 -14.20 -13.19
N SER A 69 1.01 -13.23 -12.72
CA SER A 69 2.30 -12.88 -13.34
C SER A 69 3.41 -13.87 -12.98
N GLY A 70 3.19 -14.73 -11.98
CA GLY A 70 4.19 -15.65 -11.45
C GLY A 70 4.93 -15.11 -10.22
N GLU A 71 4.94 -13.78 -10.02
CA GLU A 71 5.57 -13.12 -8.88
C GLU A 71 4.67 -13.18 -7.64
N PRO A 72 5.24 -13.24 -6.42
CA PRO A 72 4.49 -13.13 -5.18
C PRO A 72 4.04 -11.69 -4.92
N LEU A 73 2.95 -11.49 -4.17
CA LEU A 73 2.61 -10.18 -3.61
C LEU A 73 3.63 -9.76 -2.56
N THR A 74 3.95 -8.47 -2.56
CA THR A 74 4.79 -7.87 -1.52
C THR A 74 3.90 -7.16 -0.51
N LEU A 75 3.90 -7.66 0.73
CA LEU A 75 3.35 -6.97 1.89
C LEU A 75 4.47 -6.21 2.57
N VAL A 76 4.32 -4.89 2.69
CA VAL A 76 5.20 -4.01 3.44
C VAL A 76 4.52 -3.69 4.75
N THR A 77 5.22 -3.80 5.87
CA THR A 77 4.64 -3.59 7.19
C THR A 77 5.41 -2.54 7.96
N TYR A 78 4.68 -1.73 8.70
CA TYR A 78 5.21 -0.76 9.64
C TYR A 78 4.68 -1.03 11.04
N ASN A 79 5.60 -1.07 12.02
CA ASN A 79 5.26 -1.19 13.42
C ASN A 79 6.35 -0.58 14.31
N THR A 80 5.98 0.36 15.18
CA THR A 80 6.88 0.98 16.15
C THR A 80 7.46 -0.02 17.14
N ASN A 81 6.70 -1.03 17.54
CA ASN A 81 7.11 -2.08 18.48
C ASN A 81 7.96 -3.17 17.83
N ARG A 82 8.18 -3.13 16.52
CA ARG A 82 9.00 -4.09 15.75
C ARG A 82 8.52 -5.53 15.87
N THR A 83 7.27 -5.75 16.15
CA THR A 83 6.65 -7.08 16.25
C THR A 83 5.96 -7.37 14.93
N PHE A 84 6.54 -8.26 14.14
CA PHE A 84 6.09 -8.58 12.78
C PHE A 84 5.61 -10.03 12.63
N ASP A 85 5.68 -10.82 13.69
CA ASP A 85 5.31 -12.23 13.68
C ASP A 85 3.81 -12.44 13.90
N SER A 86 3.32 -13.65 13.59
CA SER A 86 1.91 -14.05 13.73
C SER A 86 1.39 -13.98 15.19
N GLU A 87 2.25 -13.99 16.19
CA GLU A 87 1.89 -13.72 17.59
C GLU A 87 1.34 -12.30 17.80
N PHE A 88 1.56 -11.42 16.83
CA PHE A 88 0.97 -10.11 16.73
C PHE A 88 -0.57 -10.15 16.63
N ALA A 89 -1.12 -11.22 16.06
CA ALA A 89 -2.56 -11.45 15.95
C ALA A 89 -3.28 -11.57 17.30
N ASP A 90 -2.57 -11.92 18.37
CA ASP A 90 -3.16 -12.06 19.72
C ASP A 90 -3.16 -10.76 20.53
N ALA A 91 -2.54 -9.68 20.02
CA ALA A 91 -2.56 -8.38 20.68
C ALA A 91 -3.92 -7.69 20.47
N LYS A 92 -4.87 -7.94 21.35
CA LYS A 92 -6.23 -7.37 21.33
C LYS A 92 -6.30 -5.83 21.42
N GLU A 93 -5.16 -5.16 21.58
CA GLU A 93 -5.07 -3.72 21.76
C GLU A 93 -4.42 -3.00 20.58
N VAL A 94 -4.12 -3.71 19.48
CA VAL A 94 -3.47 -3.13 18.29
C VAL A 94 -4.47 -2.99 17.15
N THR A 95 -4.66 -1.78 16.65
CA THR A 95 -5.46 -1.52 15.45
C THR A 95 -4.63 -1.86 14.21
N ARG A 96 -5.15 -2.75 13.38
CA ARG A 96 -4.52 -3.22 12.14
C ARG A 96 -5.15 -2.58 10.92
N ILE A 97 -4.33 -1.87 10.16
CA ILE A 97 -4.73 -1.24 8.91
C ILE A 97 -4.05 -1.97 7.76
N LEU A 98 -4.83 -2.45 6.80
CA LEU A 98 -4.31 -3.00 5.55
C LEU A 98 -4.63 -2.06 4.40
N ILE A 99 -3.61 -1.68 3.64
CA ILE A 99 -3.74 -0.83 2.47
C ILE A 99 -3.51 -1.67 1.22
N ASN A 100 -4.42 -1.64 0.27
CA ASN A 100 -4.30 -2.29 -1.02
C ASN A 100 -4.03 -1.25 -2.11
N ASN A 101 -2.90 -1.39 -2.81
CA ASN A 101 -2.50 -0.46 -3.86
C ASN A 101 -2.46 -1.14 -5.22
N GLY A 102 -2.80 -0.40 -6.25
CA GLY A 102 -2.56 -0.81 -7.62
C GLY A 102 -3.37 -2.02 -8.08
N ILE A 103 -4.63 -2.16 -7.63
CA ILE A 103 -5.57 -3.08 -8.27
C ILE A 103 -5.73 -2.73 -9.75
N HIS A 104 -5.69 -1.43 -10.04
CA HIS A 104 -5.50 -0.89 -11.37
C HIS A 104 -4.20 -0.06 -11.37
N PRO A 105 -3.06 -0.59 -11.84
CA PRO A 105 -1.78 0.10 -11.69
C PRO A 105 -1.64 1.41 -12.48
N GLY A 106 -2.59 1.71 -13.35
CA GLY A 106 -2.70 3.03 -13.96
C GLY A 106 -3.33 4.09 -13.04
N GLU A 107 -3.83 3.68 -11.87
CA GLU A 107 -4.32 4.51 -10.76
C GLU A 107 -3.20 4.53 -9.70
N SER A 108 -2.12 5.25 -10.00
CA SER A 108 -0.85 5.12 -9.27
C SER A 108 -0.77 5.89 -7.96
N ASP A 109 -1.72 6.78 -7.70
CA ASP A 109 -1.71 7.69 -6.54
C ASP A 109 -1.51 6.96 -5.22
N GLY A 110 -2.21 5.83 -5.02
CA GLY A 110 -2.07 5.01 -3.82
C GLY A 110 -0.68 4.36 -3.69
N ILE A 111 -0.05 3.95 -4.81
CA ILE A 111 1.30 3.39 -4.83
C ILE A 111 2.30 4.46 -4.37
N ASP A 112 2.28 5.63 -5.04
CA ASP A 112 3.19 6.74 -4.76
C ASP A 112 3.01 7.27 -3.33
N ALA A 113 1.77 7.51 -2.92
CA ALA A 113 1.45 8.01 -1.58
C ALA A 113 1.88 7.03 -0.48
N THR A 114 1.70 5.72 -0.69
CA THR A 114 2.08 4.71 0.31
C THR A 114 3.60 4.58 0.44
N MET A 115 4.36 4.71 -0.66
CA MET A 115 5.83 4.75 -0.61
C MET A 115 6.32 5.91 0.27
N MET A 116 5.80 7.12 0.03
CA MET A 116 6.13 8.31 0.83
C MET A 116 5.69 8.15 2.28
N MET A 117 4.47 7.69 2.52
CA MET A 117 3.92 7.51 3.86
C MET A 117 4.75 6.51 4.69
N MET A 118 5.11 5.36 4.14
CA MET A 118 5.92 4.35 4.85
C MET A 118 7.30 4.88 5.21
N ARG A 119 7.93 5.67 4.34
CA ARG A 119 9.18 6.38 4.64
C ARG A 119 8.99 7.38 5.79
N ASP A 120 7.94 8.20 5.70
CA ASP A 120 7.70 9.29 6.64
C ASP A 120 7.26 8.79 8.03
N LEU A 121 6.59 7.64 8.08
CA LEU A 121 6.35 6.89 9.31
C LEU A 121 7.66 6.34 9.89
N ALA A 122 8.50 5.74 9.04
CA ALA A 122 9.75 5.10 9.49
C ALA A 122 10.78 6.09 10.00
N ASN A 123 10.84 7.29 9.41
CA ASN A 123 11.78 8.35 9.80
C ASN A 123 11.22 9.29 10.90
N GLY A 124 9.95 9.09 11.32
CA GLY A 124 9.30 9.87 12.37
C GLY A 124 8.76 11.23 11.92
N THR A 125 8.68 11.50 10.63
CA THR A 125 8.01 12.71 10.09
C THR A 125 6.49 12.66 10.35
N ILE A 126 5.91 11.46 10.28
CA ILE A 126 4.54 11.19 10.67
C ILE A 126 4.56 10.50 12.03
N GLU A 127 3.91 11.11 13.03
CA GLU A 127 3.72 10.50 14.35
C GLU A 127 2.65 9.40 14.27
N THR A 128 2.95 8.24 14.84
CA THR A 128 2.03 7.11 14.87
C THR A 128 1.74 6.71 16.31
N PRO A 129 0.49 6.43 16.67
CA PRO A 129 0.16 5.81 17.95
C PRO A 129 0.88 4.47 18.12
N GLU A 130 1.28 4.15 19.36
CA GLU A 130 2.03 2.92 19.65
C GLU A 130 1.24 1.62 19.38
N ASN A 131 -0.09 1.73 19.41
CA ASN A 131 -1.02 0.60 19.21
C ASN A 131 -1.53 0.47 17.77
N VAL A 132 -0.82 1.00 16.78
CA VAL A 132 -1.19 0.88 15.36
C VAL A 132 -0.16 0.04 14.62
N TRP A 133 -0.65 -0.91 13.83
CA TRP A 133 0.11 -1.68 12.86
C TRP A 133 -0.41 -1.37 11.46
N ILE A 134 0.47 -1.09 10.54
CA ILE A 134 0.11 -0.77 9.16
C ILE A 134 0.76 -1.77 8.24
N GLY A 135 -0.05 -2.42 7.40
CA GLY A 135 0.41 -3.22 6.27
C GLY A 135 -0.04 -2.61 4.96
N ALA A 136 0.78 -2.71 3.93
CA ALA A 136 0.42 -2.30 2.59
C ALA A 136 0.83 -3.36 1.57
N ILE A 137 -0.10 -3.76 0.72
CA ILE A 137 0.22 -4.48 -0.50
C ILE A 137 0.81 -3.46 -1.46
N ALA A 138 2.10 -3.58 -1.75
CA ALA A 138 2.85 -2.59 -2.53
C ALA A 138 2.23 -2.36 -3.92
N VAL A 139 1.97 -3.45 -4.66
CA VAL A 139 1.27 -3.47 -5.94
C VAL A 139 0.48 -4.77 -6.06
N TYR A 140 -0.84 -4.70 -6.04
CA TYR A 140 -1.70 -5.89 -6.13
C TYR A 140 -1.72 -6.50 -7.53
N ASN A 141 -1.87 -5.68 -8.57
CA ASN A 141 -1.88 -6.13 -9.95
C ASN A 141 -0.48 -6.02 -10.59
N ILE A 142 0.39 -6.96 -10.24
CA ILE A 142 1.77 -6.97 -10.75
C ILE A 142 1.79 -7.08 -12.28
N GLY A 143 0.98 -7.96 -12.87
CA GLY A 143 0.92 -8.14 -14.32
C GLY A 143 0.52 -6.87 -15.06
N GLY A 144 -0.42 -6.10 -14.52
CA GLY A 144 -0.78 -4.79 -15.04
C GLY A 144 0.31 -3.74 -14.85
N ALA A 145 1.01 -3.77 -13.71
CA ALA A 145 2.11 -2.85 -13.43
C ALA A 145 3.32 -3.07 -14.37
N LEU A 146 3.59 -4.32 -14.71
CA LEU A 146 4.63 -4.68 -15.68
C LEU A 146 4.26 -4.31 -17.14
N ASN A 147 2.98 -4.10 -17.44
CA ASN A 147 2.48 -3.70 -18.74
C ASN A 147 2.23 -2.18 -18.80
N ARG A 148 3.32 -1.41 -18.74
CA ARG A 148 3.26 0.07 -18.78
C ARG A 148 2.92 0.59 -20.17
N ASN A 149 2.21 1.70 -20.20
CA ASN A 149 1.76 2.36 -21.41
C ASN A 149 1.42 3.84 -21.15
N THR A 150 1.09 4.57 -22.23
CA THR A 150 0.78 6.01 -22.21
C THR A 150 -0.63 6.34 -22.69
N GLY A 151 -1.46 5.38 -23.08
CA GLY A 151 -2.68 5.66 -23.85
C GLY A 151 -3.91 4.85 -23.49
N THR A 152 -3.87 3.97 -22.47
CA THR A 152 -5.02 3.12 -22.15
C THR A 152 -6.03 3.76 -21.20
N ARG A 153 -5.71 4.94 -20.65
CA ARG A 153 -6.61 5.72 -19.76
C ARG A 153 -6.90 7.08 -20.39
N ALA A 154 -7.77 7.09 -21.38
CA ALA A 154 -8.14 8.30 -22.15
C ALA A 154 -8.78 9.42 -21.30
N ASN A 155 -9.25 9.11 -20.10
CA ASN A 155 -9.88 10.00 -19.15
C ASN A 155 -8.92 10.50 -18.04
N GLN A 156 -7.59 10.31 -18.22
CA GLN A 156 -6.56 10.64 -17.23
C GLN A 156 -5.45 11.47 -17.90
N ASN A 157 -5.06 12.58 -17.28
CA ASN A 157 -4.07 13.51 -17.83
C ASN A 157 -2.62 13.19 -17.46
N GLY A 158 -2.39 12.19 -16.68
CA GLY A 158 -1.09 11.71 -16.20
C GLY A 158 -1.28 10.46 -15.36
N PRO A 159 -0.21 9.91 -14.82
CA PRO A 159 1.22 10.21 -15.06
C PRO A 159 1.66 9.93 -16.50
N GLU A 160 2.91 10.30 -16.82
CA GLU A 160 3.50 10.18 -18.17
C GLU A 160 3.44 8.76 -18.73
N GLU A 161 3.75 7.78 -17.89
CA GLU A 161 3.56 6.36 -18.13
C GLU A 161 2.95 5.68 -16.91
N TYR A 162 2.11 4.69 -17.14
CA TYR A 162 1.37 4.01 -16.07
C TYR A 162 1.05 2.56 -16.45
N GLY A 163 0.65 1.76 -15.45
CA GLY A 163 0.30 0.36 -15.66
C GLY A 163 -1.06 0.14 -16.33
N PHE A 164 -1.29 -1.08 -16.77
CA PHE A 164 -2.52 -1.51 -17.43
C PHE A 164 -3.56 -2.01 -16.42
N ARG A 165 -4.85 -1.84 -16.74
CA ARG A 165 -5.96 -2.23 -15.86
C ARG A 165 -6.05 -3.73 -15.62
N GLY A 166 -5.94 -4.54 -16.67
CA GLY A 166 -6.01 -6.00 -16.58
C GLY A 166 -4.75 -6.61 -15.97
N ASN A 167 -4.89 -7.75 -15.32
CA ASN A 167 -3.76 -8.51 -14.81
C ASN A 167 -3.00 -9.25 -15.95
N ALA A 168 -2.05 -10.12 -15.61
CA ALA A 168 -1.28 -10.88 -16.60
C ALA A 168 -2.12 -11.78 -17.53
N GLN A 169 -3.35 -12.09 -17.13
CA GLN A 169 -4.33 -12.84 -17.94
C GLN A 169 -5.46 -11.94 -18.48
N ASN A 170 -5.29 -10.63 -18.37
CA ASN A 170 -6.27 -9.61 -18.79
C ASN A 170 -7.61 -9.67 -18.04
N TYR A 171 -7.59 -10.11 -16.79
CA TYR A 171 -8.74 -10.01 -15.89
C TYR A 171 -8.73 -8.71 -15.10
N ASP A 172 -9.91 -8.14 -14.87
CA ASP A 172 -10.11 -7.03 -13.94
C ASP A 172 -10.20 -7.57 -12.51
N LEU A 173 -9.14 -7.35 -11.72
CA LEU A 173 -9.06 -7.84 -10.35
C LEU A 173 -10.12 -7.20 -9.43
N ASN A 174 -10.62 -5.99 -9.77
CA ASN A 174 -11.73 -5.37 -9.07
C ASN A 174 -13.11 -5.98 -9.43
N ARG A 175 -13.11 -7.16 -10.04
CA ARG A 175 -14.30 -8.00 -10.29
C ARG A 175 -14.10 -9.40 -9.72
N ASP A 176 -13.03 -9.64 -8.96
CA ASP A 176 -12.63 -10.98 -8.54
C ASP A 176 -12.63 -11.23 -7.02
N PHE A 177 -12.89 -10.22 -6.18
CA PHE A 177 -12.92 -10.39 -4.72
C PHE A 177 -13.95 -11.43 -4.22
N VAL A 178 -15.08 -11.55 -4.90
CA VAL A 178 -16.12 -12.53 -4.53
C VAL A 178 -15.84 -13.91 -5.12
N LYS A 179 -15.37 -13.96 -6.38
CA LYS A 179 -15.15 -15.24 -7.08
C LYS A 179 -13.82 -15.90 -6.70
N ALA A 180 -12.78 -15.07 -6.48
CA ALA A 180 -11.41 -15.48 -6.20
C ALA A 180 -10.86 -16.50 -7.21
N ASP A 181 -11.13 -16.25 -8.49
CA ASP A 181 -10.73 -17.15 -9.59
C ASP A 181 -9.23 -17.04 -9.88
N THR A 182 -8.66 -15.81 -9.76
CA THR A 182 -7.25 -15.51 -10.06
C THR A 182 -6.32 -15.92 -8.93
N TYR A 183 -5.06 -16.15 -9.27
CA TYR A 183 -4.01 -16.32 -8.26
C TYR A 183 -3.78 -15.03 -7.45
N ASN A 184 -3.95 -13.85 -8.07
CA ASN A 184 -3.91 -12.58 -7.36
C ASN A 184 -4.91 -12.53 -6.21
N ALA A 185 -6.18 -12.86 -6.47
CA ALA A 185 -7.23 -12.82 -5.45
C ALA A 185 -6.97 -13.81 -4.31
N ARG A 186 -6.41 -14.99 -4.62
CA ARG A 186 -6.03 -15.99 -3.62
C ARG A 186 -4.87 -15.52 -2.74
N ALA A 187 -3.84 -14.91 -3.35
CA ALA A 187 -2.71 -14.33 -2.61
C ALA A 187 -3.16 -13.14 -1.75
N PHE A 188 -4.09 -12.31 -2.26
CA PHE A 188 -4.71 -11.25 -1.44
C PHE A 188 -5.47 -11.83 -0.24
N ALA A 189 -6.27 -12.86 -0.45
CA ALA A 189 -7.01 -13.51 0.64
C ALA A 189 -6.07 -14.11 1.69
N GLU A 190 -4.92 -14.68 1.29
CA GLU A 190 -3.88 -15.15 2.21
C GLU A 190 -3.35 -14.00 3.08
N ILE A 191 -3.00 -12.86 2.47
CA ILE A 191 -2.56 -11.66 3.20
C ILE A 191 -3.66 -11.16 4.12
N TYR A 192 -4.90 -11.04 3.62
CA TYR A 192 -6.03 -10.55 4.39
C TYR A 192 -6.28 -11.38 5.64
N HIS A 193 -6.29 -12.72 5.52
CA HIS A 193 -6.47 -13.61 6.66
C HIS A 193 -5.27 -13.63 7.61
N MET A 194 -4.07 -13.44 7.10
CA MET A 194 -2.87 -13.35 7.93
C MET A 194 -2.84 -12.06 8.75
N VAL A 195 -3.24 -10.95 8.15
CA VAL A 195 -3.28 -9.63 8.80
C VAL A 195 -4.49 -9.50 9.70
N ASP A 196 -5.65 -10.04 9.30
CA ASP A 196 -6.95 -9.88 9.95
C ASP A 196 -7.24 -8.40 10.29
N PRO A 197 -7.33 -7.52 9.28
CA PRO A 197 -7.34 -6.08 9.49
C PRO A 197 -8.65 -5.58 10.09
N ASP A 198 -8.56 -4.59 10.99
CA ASP A 198 -9.71 -3.82 11.48
C ASP A 198 -10.20 -2.83 10.42
N VAL A 199 -9.26 -2.30 9.60
CA VAL A 199 -9.54 -1.37 8.52
C VAL A 199 -8.83 -1.82 7.25
N LEU A 200 -9.58 -1.94 6.15
CA LEU A 200 -9.05 -2.13 4.80
C LEU A 200 -9.23 -0.83 4.00
N ILE A 201 -8.14 -0.34 3.44
CA ILE A 201 -8.13 0.79 2.51
C ILE A 201 -7.79 0.26 1.11
N ASP A 202 -8.67 0.46 0.13
CA ASP A 202 -8.44 0.09 -1.26
C ASP A 202 -8.30 1.36 -2.10
N ASN A 203 -7.10 1.62 -2.60
CA ASN A 203 -6.77 2.86 -3.29
C ASN A 203 -7.12 2.81 -4.77
N HIS A 204 -7.90 3.81 -5.19
CA HIS A 204 -8.32 4.04 -6.56
C HIS A 204 -8.20 5.51 -6.95
N VAL A 205 -8.44 5.84 -8.22
CA VAL A 205 -8.71 7.19 -8.68
C VAL A 205 -10.07 7.25 -9.38
N SER A 206 -10.63 8.46 -9.55
CA SER A 206 -11.90 8.66 -10.22
C SER A 206 -11.86 8.21 -11.69
N ASN A 207 -13.03 7.93 -12.26
CA ASN A 207 -13.17 7.58 -13.68
C ASN A 207 -13.15 8.82 -14.61
N GLY A 208 -12.29 9.81 -14.34
CA GLY A 208 -12.09 11.02 -15.13
C GLY A 208 -13.03 12.17 -14.78
N ALA A 209 -13.73 12.08 -13.65
CA ALA A 209 -14.44 13.24 -13.11
C ALA A 209 -13.42 14.23 -12.52
N ASP A 210 -13.59 15.51 -12.89
CA ASP A 210 -12.80 16.62 -12.37
C ASP A 210 -13.40 17.09 -11.04
N TYR A 211 -13.00 16.45 -9.95
CA TYR A 211 -13.43 16.83 -8.61
C TYR A 211 -12.65 18.04 -8.11
N GLN A 212 -13.36 18.99 -7.51
CA GLN A 212 -12.74 20.13 -6.81
C GLN A 212 -12.34 19.80 -5.36
N TYR A 213 -12.21 18.53 -5.06
CA TYR A 213 -11.82 17.99 -3.76
C TYR A 213 -10.51 17.26 -3.88
N VAL A 214 -9.69 17.32 -2.84
CA VAL A 214 -8.37 16.66 -2.83
C VAL A 214 -8.52 15.15 -2.89
N LEU A 215 -9.52 14.60 -2.19
CA LEU A 215 -9.79 13.17 -2.11
C LEU A 215 -11.29 12.91 -2.20
N THR A 216 -11.65 11.85 -2.89
CA THR A 216 -12.99 11.24 -2.79
C THR A 216 -12.90 9.93 -2.02
N HIS A 217 -13.97 9.57 -1.31
CA HIS A 217 -14.00 8.37 -0.48
C HIS A 217 -15.30 7.58 -0.62
N LEU A 218 -15.23 6.29 -0.34
CA LEU A 218 -16.37 5.40 -0.16
C LEU A 218 -16.14 4.55 1.08
N PHE A 219 -16.93 4.77 2.10
CA PHE A 219 -16.96 3.91 3.26
C PHE A 219 -17.90 2.72 3.06
N THR A 220 -17.63 1.62 3.77
CA THR A 220 -18.64 0.58 3.92
C THR A 220 -19.91 1.20 4.46
N GLN A 221 -21.05 0.85 3.87
CA GLN A 221 -22.32 1.47 4.27
C GLN A 221 -22.63 1.15 5.73
N HIS A 222 -22.84 2.19 6.52
CA HIS A 222 -23.06 2.09 7.97
C HIS A 222 -24.20 1.15 8.33
N ASN A 223 -25.30 1.14 7.57
CA ASN A 223 -26.44 0.25 7.80
C ASN A 223 -26.17 -1.24 7.47
N LYS A 224 -25.02 -1.57 6.89
CA LYS A 224 -24.57 -2.95 6.63
C LYS A 224 -23.59 -3.46 7.66
N LEU A 225 -22.99 -2.58 8.45
CA LEU A 225 -21.99 -2.94 9.47
C LEU A 225 -22.62 -3.43 10.79
N GLY A 226 -23.91 -3.24 10.98
CA GLY A 226 -24.59 -3.47 12.24
C GLY A 226 -24.62 -2.21 13.12
N ASP A 227 -25.36 -2.28 14.24
CA ASP A 227 -25.77 -1.10 14.97
C ASP A 227 -24.59 -0.27 15.52
N GLU A 228 -23.74 -0.85 16.36
CA GLU A 228 -22.65 -0.12 17.02
C GLU A 228 -21.56 0.33 16.06
N LEU A 229 -21.09 -0.53 15.17
CA LEU A 229 -20.01 -0.20 14.24
C LEU A 229 -20.50 0.75 13.13
N GLY A 230 -21.73 0.57 12.69
CA GLY A 230 -22.36 1.47 11.71
C GLY A 230 -22.57 2.86 12.30
N ASP A 231 -23.06 2.95 13.51
CA ASP A 231 -23.24 4.23 14.21
C ASP A 231 -21.90 4.94 14.43
N TYR A 232 -20.87 4.23 14.91
CA TYR A 232 -19.52 4.78 15.06
C TYR A 232 -18.96 5.33 13.74
N LEU A 233 -19.05 4.56 12.66
CA LEU A 233 -18.58 5.01 11.35
C LEU A 233 -19.28 6.30 10.90
N HIS A 234 -20.61 6.34 11.05
CA HIS A 234 -21.42 7.43 10.51
C HIS A 234 -21.42 8.68 11.40
N THR A 235 -21.37 8.52 12.72
CA THR A 235 -21.51 9.64 13.65
C THR A 235 -20.19 10.15 14.21
N GLU A 236 -19.13 9.36 14.14
CA GLU A 236 -17.83 9.70 14.72
C GLU A 236 -16.70 9.66 13.70
N LEU A 237 -16.36 8.49 13.13
CA LEU A 237 -15.16 8.33 12.30
C LEU A 237 -15.20 9.20 11.03
N GLN A 238 -16.27 9.12 10.25
CA GLN A 238 -16.37 9.88 9.01
C GLN A 238 -16.41 11.39 9.24
N PRO A 239 -17.25 11.94 10.15
CA PRO A 239 -17.25 13.37 10.45
C PRO A 239 -15.92 13.89 10.99
N GLN A 240 -15.24 13.12 11.84
CA GLN A 240 -13.93 13.49 12.37
C GLN A 240 -12.88 13.55 11.26
N LEU A 241 -12.83 12.55 10.36
CA LEU A 241 -11.91 12.54 9.23
C LEU A 241 -12.16 13.74 8.29
N GLU A 242 -13.41 14.03 7.97
CA GLU A 242 -13.77 15.19 7.15
C GLU A 242 -13.31 16.50 7.80
N GLN A 243 -13.51 16.65 9.10
CA GLN A 243 -13.11 17.83 9.87
C GLN A 243 -11.58 17.99 9.93
N ASP A 244 -10.85 16.90 10.21
CA ASP A 244 -9.39 16.92 10.34
C ASP A 244 -8.70 17.26 9.01
N LEU A 245 -9.22 16.74 7.90
CA LEU A 245 -8.71 17.05 6.58
C LEU A 245 -9.09 18.47 6.14
N ALA A 246 -10.31 18.91 6.41
CA ALA A 246 -10.74 20.28 6.12
C ALA A 246 -9.90 21.32 6.90
N ALA A 247 -9.49 21.01 8.13
CA ALA A 247 -8.61 21.88 8.93
C ALA A 247 -7.19 22.05 8.32
N LYS A 248 -6.82 21.18 7.40
CA LYS A 248 -5.57 21.23 6.62
C LYS A 248 -5.75 21.81 5.22
N ASP A 249 -6.91 22.41 4.91
CA ASP A 249 -7.32 22.83 3.58
C ASP A 249 -7.37 21.67 2.56
N TRP A 250 -7.66 20.47 3.02
CA TRP A 250 -7.82 19.25 2.20
C TRP A 250 -9.27 18.74 2.27
N PRO A 251 -10.22 19.44 1.64
CA PRO A 251 -11.61 18.99 1.66
C PRO A 251 -11.76 17.67 0.92
N ILE A 252 -12.56 16.78 1.48
CA ILE A 252 -12.92 15.49 0.89
C ILE A 252 -14.42 15.41 0.62
N THR A 253 -14.83 14.51 -0.24
CA THR A 253 -16.25 14.28 -0.55
C THR A 253 -16.49 12.80 -0.86
N PRO A 254 -17.69 12.27 -0.60
CA PRO A 254 -18.06 10.95 -1.10
C PRO A 254 -17.89 10.86 -2.62
N TYR A 255 -17.34 9.74 -3.08
CA TYR A 255 -17.24 9.48 -4.51
C TYR A 255 -18.61 9.30 -5.12
N VAL A 256 -18.86 10.00 -6.23
CA VAL A 256 -20.11 9.97 -6.97
C VAL A 256 -19.85 9.50 -8.38
N ASN A 257 -20.50 8.42 -8.78
CA ASN A 257 -20.49 7.93 -10.15
C ASN A 257 -21.91 8.06 -10.73
N VAL A 258 -22.17 9.17 -11.42
CA VAL A 258 -23.49 9.46 -12.01
C VAL A 258 -23.48 9.04 -13.47
N PHE A 259 -24.24 8.01 -13.82
CA PHE A 259 -24.41 7.55 -15.20
C PHE A 259 -25.55 8.24 -15.95
N SER A 260 -26.27 9.16 -15.33
CA SER A 260 -27.33 9.91 -15.95
C SER A 260 -27.28 11.39 -15.60
N GLN A 261 -27.91 12.23 -16.46
CA GLN A 261 -28.04 13.68 -16.24
C GLN A 261 -29.17 14.04 -15.25
N VAL A 262 -29.75 13.07 -14.57
CA VAL A 262 -30.88 13.31 -13.63
C VAL A 262 -30.29 13.41 -12.21
N PRO A 263 -30.26 14.64 -11.64
CA PRO A 263 -29.65 14.88 -10.34
C PRO A 263 -30.32 14.11 -9.19
N GLU A 264 -31.55 13.68 -9.38
CA GLU A 264 -32.34 13.01 -8.35
C GLU A 264 -32.02 11.50 -8.24
N ILE A 265 -31.28 10.93 -9.18
CA ILE A 265 -30.95 9.48 -9.14
C ILE A 265 -29.81 9.18 -8.14
N GLY A 266 -29.22 10.19 -7.53
CA GLY A 266 -28.29 9.99 -6.44
C GLY A 266 -27.06 9.15 -6.79
N PHE A 267 -26.39 8.72 -5.78
CA PHE A 267 -25.09 8.10 -5.86
C PHE A 267 -25.15 6.65 -6.33
N SER A 268 -24.25 6.25 -7.21
CA SER A 268 -24.00 4.84 -7.37
C SER A 268 -23.37 4.33 -6.09
N GLN A 269 -23.99 3.38 -5.48
CA GLN A 269 -23.44 2.68 -4.32
C GLN A 269 -22.87 1.37 -4.79
N PHE A 270 -21.65 1.15 -4.45
CA PHE A 270 -20.98 -0.14 -4.63
C PHE A 270 -21.28 -1.07 -3.48
#